data_3a2ad2bf4f3311cf48d6fbabfee1af51
#
_entry.id   3a2ad2bf4f3311cf48d6fbabfee1af51
#
_cell.length_a   1.000
_cell.length_b   1.000
_cell.length_c   1.000
_cell.angle_alpha   90.00
_cell.angle_beta   90.00
_cell.angle_gamma   90.00
#
_symmetry.space_group_name_H-M   'P 1'
#
loop_
_entity.id
_entity.type
_entity.pdbx_description
1 polymer ?
#
loop_
_entity_poly.entity_id
_entity_poly.type
_entity_poly.pdbx_seq_one_letter_code
_entity_poly.pdbx_strand_id
1 'polypeptide(L)'
;AAGRELVRGSLDEVDRYAWASSDTLRWRSRRPSDPEFAAAELDYRLDYRITGALRRIGERAYQMDHQFAFTERDGVIERLVVRLALAPEWRSASGLPVSWELGPLAPGEGFVLTTDFAYEGAGLPANAAPPQLPRWMRLAVVAAFVLGAQLFFWTTRRRDRALGRFAPVERRTIDGAWLEERVFSLPPE
;
A
#
# COMPACT_ATOMS: atom_id res chain seq x y z
N ALA A 1 18.35 -33.03 1.75
CA ALA A 1 19.33 -32.03 2.22
C ALA A 1 18.57 -30.98 3.02
N ALA A 2 19.09 -30.57 4.19
CA ALA A 2 18.50 -29.46 4.93
C ALA A 2 18.70 -28.17 4.10
N GLY A 3 17.60 -27.49 3.77
CA GLY A 3 17.66 -26.23 3.06
C GLY A 3 18.41 -25.18 3.87
N ARG A 4 19.10 -24.25 3.20
CA ARG A 4 19.74 -23.10 3.85
C ARG A 4 18.74 -21.97 3.96
N GLU A 5 18.59 -21.40 5.16
CA GLU A 5 17.77 -20.24 5.36
C GLU A 5 18.46 -18.98 4.81
N LEU A 6 17.72 -18.17 4.02
CA LEU A 6 18.20 -16.88 3.55
C LEU A 6 18.14 -15.87 4.69
N VAL A 7 19.19 -15.08 4.85
CA VAL A 7 19.29 -14.06 5.88
C VAL A 7 18.98 -12.68 5.29
N ARG A 8 18.28 -11.83 6.04
CA ARG A 8 18.04 -10.46 5.62
C ARG A 8 19.35 -9.68 5.51
N GLY A 9 19.54 -8.95 4.39
CA GLY A 9 20.76 -8.19 4.15
C GLY A 9 20.75 -7.43 2.82
N SER A 10 21.95 -7.01 2.37
CA SER A 10 22.10 -6.39 1.06
C SER A 10 21.94 -7.40 -0.07
N LEU A 11 21.29 -6.99 -1.15
CA LEU A 11 21.22 -7.79 -2.37
C LEU A 11 22.55 -7.84 -3.16
N ASP A 12 23.59 -7.16 -2.69
CA ASP A 12 24.95 -7.29 -3.25
C ASP A 12 25.63 -8.59 -2.81
N GLU A 13 25.10 -9.23 -1.76
CA GLU A 13 25.56 -10.51 -1.25
C GLU A 13 24.64 -11.64 -1.73
N VAL A 14 25.24 -12.81 -1.96
CA VAL A 14 24.51 -14.04 -2.29
C VAL A 14 23.85 -14.62 -1.04
N ASP A 15 22.74 -15.32 -1.22
CA ASP A 15 21.93 -15.92 -0.15
C ASP A 15 21.36 -14.89 0.85
N ARG A 16 21.12 -13.68 0.36
CA ARG A 16 20.44 -12.61 1.10
C ARG A 16 19.12 -12.26 0.48
N TYR A 17 18.20 -11.79 1.33
CA TYR A 17 16.97 -11.19 0.88
C TYR A 17 16.79 -9.76 1.42
N ALA A 18 16.08 -8.95 0.68
CA ALA A 18 15.67 -7.61 1.11
C ALA A 18 14.26 -7.29 0.62
N TRP A 19 13.57 -6.43 1.35
CA TRP A 19 12.34 -5.83 0.87
C TRP A 19 12.70 -4.67 -0.07
N ALA A 20 12.31 -4.79 -1.33
CA ALA A 20 12.48 -3.73 -2.33
C ALA A 20 11.39 -2.65 -2.18
N SER A 21 10.20 -3.05 -1.72
CA SER A 21 9.06 -2.19 -1.36
C SER A 21 8.30 -2.81 -0.19
N SER A 22 7.14 -2.25 0.19
CA SER A 22 6.28 -2.81 1.24
C SER A 22 5.71 -4.19 0.93
N ASP A 23 5.67 -4.55 -0.34
CA ASP A 23 5.01 -5.75 -0.90
C ASP A 23 5.93 -6.60 -1.78
N THR A 24 7.15 -6.14 -2.04
CA THR A 24 8.07 -6.81 -2.95
C THR A 24 9.30 -7.32 -2.19
N LEU A 25 9.40 -8.65 -2.06
CA LEU A 25 10.56 -9.33 -1.54
C LEU A 25 11.48 -9.75 -2.68
N ARG A 26 12.76 -9.45 -2.54
CA ARG A 26 13.79 -9.88 -3.51
C ARG A 26 14.88 -10.66 -2.79
N TRP A 27 15.45 -11.62 -3.47
CA TRP A 27 16.63 -12.35 -3.00
C TRP A 27 17.61 -12.57 -4.14
N ARG A 28 18.85 -12.81 -3.79
CA ARG A 28 19.93 -13.06 -4.74
C ARG A 28 20.55 -14.42 -4.49
N SER A 29 20.47 -15.29 -5.47
CA SER A 29 21.05 -16.62 -5.45
C SER A 29 22.45 -16.68 -6.11
N ARG A 30 22.74 -15.73 -7.01
CA ARG A 30 23.97 -15.65 -7.78
C ARG A 30 24.27 -14.20 -8.18
N ARG A 31 25.55 -13.83 -8.25
CA ARG A 31 25.99 -12.57 -8.86
C ARG A 31 26.19 -12.76 -10.38
N PRO A 32 26.14 -11.69 -11.18
CA PRO A 32 26.42 -11.79 -12.61
C PRO A 32 27.82 -12.35 -12.93
N SER A 33 28.80 -12.10 -12.03
CA SER A 33 30.19 -12.57 -12.15
C SER A 33 30.41 -14.00 -11.68
N ASP A 34 29.44 -14.59 -10.98
CA ASP A 34 29.59 -15.95 -10.45
C ASP A 34 29.41 -16.97 -11.59
N PRO A 35 30.06 -18.13 -11.51
CA PRO A 35 29.85 -19.21 -12.49
C PRO A 35 28.39 -19.66 -12.46
N GLU A 36 27.95 -20.29 -13.53
CA GLU A 36 26.62 -20.89 -13.59
C GLU A 36 26.43 -21.92 -12.47
N PHE A 37 25.18 -22.12 -12.05
CA PHE A 37 24.89 -23.12 -11.04
C PHE A 37 25.28 -24.51 -11.55
N ALA A 38 26.00 -25.25 -10.73
CA ALA A 38 26.29 -26.66 -10.99
C ALA A 38 25.05 -27.55 -10.80
N ALA A 39 24.03 -27.07 -10.09
CA ALA A 39 22.79 -27.79 -9.84
C ALA A 39 21.82 -27.57 -11.02
N ALA A 40 21.16 -28.65 -11.43
CA ALA A 40 20.12 -28.61 -12.45
C ALA A 40 18.82 -27.96 -11.96
N GLU A 41 18.61 -27.94 -10.63
CA GLU A 41 17.39 -27.44 -10.00
C GLU A 41 17.71 -26.72 -8.69
N LEU A 42 17.03 -25.62 -8.43
CA LEU A 42 17.10 -24.86 -7.18
C LEU A 42 15.69 -24.75 -6.59
N ASP A 43 15.53 -25.33 -5.41
CA ASP A 43 14.28 -25.25 -4.67
C ASP A 43 14.28 -24.08 -3.70
N TYR A 44 13.24 -23.25 -3.79
CA TYR A 44 12.99 -22.19 -2.82
C TYR A 44 11.66 -22.43 -2.12
N ARG A 45 11.66 -22.25 -0.80
CA ARG A 45 10.46 -22.26 0.03
C ARG A 45 10.27 -20.88 0.65
N LEU A 46 9.11 -20.27 0.42
CA LEU A 46 8.73 -19.02 1.02
C LEU A 46 7.44 -19.21 1.83
N ASP A 47 7.52 -19.02 3.13
CA ASP A 47 6.37 -19.04 4.03
C ASP A 47 6.02 -17.60 4.42
N TYR A 48 4.82 -17.14 4.09
CA TYR A 48 4.40 -15.78 4.37
C TYR A 48 2.93 -15.69 4.77
N ARG A 49 2.57 -14.61 5.44
CA ARG A 49 1.18 -14.33 5.82
C ARG A 49 0.74 -13.04 5.16
N ILE A 50 -0.41 -13.09 4.50
CA ILE A 50 -1.07 -11.92 3.95
C ILE A 50 -2.18 -11.50 4.90
N THR A 51 -2.21 -10.23 5.29
CA THR A 51 -3.29 -9.63 6.06
C THR A 51 -4.18 -8.79 5.14
N GLY A 52 -5.50 -8.79 5.39
CA GLY A 52 -6.43 -8.03 4.57
C GLY A 52 -6.70 -8.60 3.17
N ALA A 53 -6.27 -9.84 2.90
CA ALA A 53 -6.51 -10.50 1.61
C ALA A 53 -8.00 -10.83 1.36
N LEU A 54 -8.80 -10.92 2.42
CA LEU A 54 -10.22 -11.23 2.33
C LEU A 54 -11.05 -9.95 2.41
N ARG A 55 -11.71 -9.61 1.32
CA ARG A 55 -12.66 -8.49 1.26
C ARG A 55 -14.05 -8.97 1.64
N ARG A 56 -14.68 -8.32 2.61
CA ARG A 56 -16.05 -8.61 2.98
C ARG A 56 -17.02 -8.16 1.88
N ILE A 57 -17.83 -9.07 1.37
CA ILE A 57 -18.84 -8.82 0.32
C ILE A 57 -20.28 -9.02 0.82
N GLY A 58 -20.46 -9.60 2.00
CA GLY A 58 -21.74 -9.83 2.65
C GLY A 58 -21.61 -9.95 4.16
N GLU A 59 -22.67 -10.36 4.86
CA GLU A 59 -22.66 -10.47 6.31
C GLU A 59 -21.61 -11.47 6.80
N ARG A 60 -21.54 -12.64 6.16
CA ARG A 60 -20.56 -13.72 6.41
C ARG A 60 -19.87 -14.18 5.13
N ALA A 61 -19.95 -13.37 4.06
CA ALA A 61 -19.37 -13.67 2.78
C ALA A 61 -18.13 -12.80 2.54
N TYR A 62 -17.07 -13.45 2.08
CA TYR A 62 -15.76 -12.84 1.83
C TYR A 62 -15.25 -13.26 0.46
N GLN A 63 -14.56 -12.37 -0.20
CA GLN A 63 -13.92 -12.62 -1.48
C GLN A 63 -12.41 -12.50 -1.32
N MET A 64 -11.68 -13.48 -1.83
CA MET A 64 -10.25 -13.42 -2.05
C MET A 64 -10.02 -13.09 -3.52
N ASP A 65 -9.11 -12.16 -3.75
CA ASP A 65 -8.58 -11.80 -5.05
C ASP A 65 -7.07 -11.74 -4.92
N HIS A 66 -6.38 -12.80 -5.35
CA HIS A 66 -4.94 -12.92 -5.16
C HIS A 66 -4.23 -13.36 -6.43
N GLN A 67 -3.18 -12.63 -6.76
CA GLN A 67 -2.34 -12.92 -7.92
C GLN A 67 -1.21 -13.88 -7.52
N PHE A 68 -1.23 -15.09 -8.07
CA PHE A 68 -0.22 -16.12 -7.83
C PHE A 68 0.90 -16.11 -8.87
N ALA A 69 0.62 -15.65 -10.09
CA ALA A 69 1.63 -15.43 -11.11
C ALA A 69 1.52 -14.00 -11.64
N PHE A 70 2.62 -13.25 -11.54
CA PHE A 70 2.67 -11.86 -11.97
C PHE A 70 2.96 -11.77 -13.48
N THR A 71 2.35 -10.80 -14.14
CA THR A 71 2.59 -10.51 -15.56
C THR A 71 3.95 -9.88 -15.82
N GLU A 72 4.50 -9.17 -14.82
CA GLU A 72 5.77 -8.42 -14.92
C GLU A 72 7.01 -9.30 -14.68
N ARG A 73 7.01 -10.54 -15.13
CA ARG A 73 8.16 -11.43 -15.03
C ARG A 73 8.78 -11.67 -16.39
N ASP A 74 10.09 -11.86 -16.40
CA ASP A 74 10.85 -12.12 -17.62
C ASP A 74 10.93 -13.63 -17.97
N GLY A 75 10.70 -14.50 -16.98
CA GLY A 75 10.82 -15.95 -17.12
C GLY A 75 9.49 -16.66 -17.39
N VAL A 76 9.58 -17.82 -18.04
CA VAL A 76 8.46 -18.76 -18.18
C VAL A 76 8.24 -19.50 -16.86
N ILE A 77 6.98 -19.69 -16.48
CA ILE A 77 6.62 -20.65 -15.44
C ILE A 77 6.17 -21.94 -16.12
N GLU A 78 7.00 -22.95 -16.11
CA GLU A 78 6.70 -24.21 -16.77
C GLU A 78 5.48 -24.90 -16.17
N ARG A 79 5.34 -24.80 -14.85
CA ARG A 79 4.21 -25.38 -14.11
C ARG A 79 3.90 -24.56 -12.86
N LEU A 80 2.64 -24.12 -12.73
CA LEU A 80 2.10 -23.49 -11.53
C LEU A 80 1.08 -24.40 -10.88
N VAL A 81 1.30 -24.79 -9.64
CA VAL A 81 0.32 -25.54 -8.85
C VAL A 81 -0.12 -24.68 -7.68
N VAL A 82 -1.39 -24.32 -7.65
CA VAL A 82 -2.00 -23.60 -6.52
C VAL A 82 -2.89 -24.57 -5.77
N ARG A 83 -2.65 -24.73 -4.48
CA ARG A 83 -3.46 -25.55 -3.59
C ARG A 83 -4.08 -24.70 -2.52
N LEU A 84 -5.39 -24.82 -2.34
CA LEU A 84 -6.13 -24.09 -1.34
C LEU A 84 -6.54 -25.05 -0.22
N ALA A 85 -6.12 -24.75 1.00
CA ALA A 85 -6.57 -25.41 2.21
C ALA A 85 -7.37 -24.43 3.06
N LEU A 86 -8.61 -24.78 3.38
CA LEU A 86 -9.49 -23.97 4.21
C LEU A 86 -9.47 -24.47 5.65
N ALA A 87 -9.40 -23.54 6.59
CA ALA A 87 -9.65 -23.88 7.98
C ALA A 87 -11.13 -24.28 8.20
N PRO A 88 -11.45 -25.06 9.25
CA PRO A 88 -12.77 -25.64 9.45
C PRO A 88 -13.94 -24.67 9.43
N GLU A 89 -13.69 -23.43 9.83
CA GLU A 89 -14.67 -22.35 9.87
C GLU A 89 -14.97 -21.70 8.52
N TRP A 90 -14.26 -22.11 7.45
CA TRP A 90 -14.42 -21.57 6.12
C TRP A 90 -15.06 -22.58 5.17
N ARG A 91 -15.96 -22.10 4.33
CA ARG A 91 -16.55 -22.86 3.22
C ARG A 91 -16.34 -22.12 1.92
N SER A 92 -16.04 -22.86 0.86
CA SER A 92 -16.06 -22.32 -0.49
C SER A 92 -17.50 -22.15 -0.95
N ALA A 93 -17.88 -20.96 -1.38
CA ALA A 93 -19.24 -20.67 -1.85
C ALA A 93 -19.57 -21.37 -3.18
N SER A 94 -18.58 -21.74 -3.97
CA SER A 94 -18.74 -22.24 -5.35
C SER A 94 -18.31 -23.68 -5.56
N GLY A 95 -18.03 -24.45 -4.50
CA GLY A 95 -17.57 -25.85 -4.66
C GLY A 95 -16.27 -25.95 -5.47
N LEU A 96 -15.39 -24.96 -5.35
CA LEU A 96 -14.16 -24.81 -6.13
C LEU A 96 -13.22 -26.01 -5.97
N PRO A 97 -12.46 -26.33 -7.00
CA PRO A 97 -11.38 -27.30 -6.87
C PRO A 97 -10.40 -26.87 -5.79
N VAL A 98 -9.87 -27.83 -5.06
CA VAL A 98 -8.88 -27.62 -3.99
C VAL A 98 -7.50 -27.36 -4.57
N SER A 99 -7.33 -27.55 -5.89
CA SER A 99 -6.05 -27.40 -6.58
C SER A 99 -6.27 -26.97 -8.03
N TRP A 100 -5.43 -26.04 -8.46
CA TRP A 100 -5.29 -25.60 -9.85
C TRP A 100 -3.91 -25.99 -10.32
N GLU A 101 -3.82 -26.51 -11.53
CA GLU A 101 -2.57 -26.79 -12.21
C GLU A 101 -2.60 -26.10 -13.57
N LEU A 102 -1.63 -25.22 -13.78
CA LEU A 102 -1.49 -24.41 -14.99
C LEU A 102 -0.06 -24.50 -15.49
N GLY A 103 0.10 -24.37 -16.78
CA GLY A 103 1.42 -24.25 -17.40
C GLY A 103 1.43 -24.76 -18.83
N PRO A 104 2.43 -24.37 -19.57
CA PRO A 104 3.37 -23.29 -19.25
C PRO A 104 2.72 -21.90 -19.33
N LEU A 105 3.17 -20.96 -18.49
CA LEU A 105 2.79 -19.53 -18.54
C LEU A 105 3.96 -18.73 -19.11
N ALA A 106 3.75 -18.11 -20.27
CA ALA A 106 4.76 -17.27 -20.91
C ALA A 106 5.02 -15.96 -20.12
N PRO A 107 6.12 -15.25 -20.37
CA PRO A 107 6.29 -13.88 -19.89
C PRO A 107 5.09 -13.01 -20.30
N GLY A 108 4.59 -12.20 -19.38
CA GLY A 108 3.39 -11.41 -19.62
C GLY A 108 2.06 -12.10 -19.23
N GLU A 109 2.03 -13.42 -19.07
CA GLU A 109 0.86 -14.15 -18.61
C GLU A 109 0.83 -14.22 -17.09
N GLY A 110 -0.32 -13.92 -16.49
CA GLY A 110 -0.54 -13.96 -15.05
C GLY A 110 -1.60 -14.98 -14.65
N PHE A 111 -1.65 -15.31 -13.36
CA PHE A 111 -2.73 -16.08 -12.78
C PHE A 111 -3.28 -15.39 -11.53
N VAL A 112 -4.53 -15.00 -11.59
CA VAL A 112 -5.29 -14.41 -10.49
C VAL A 112 -6.38 -15.38 -10.07
N LEU A 113 -6.43 -15.73 -8.80
CA LEU A 113 -7.52 -16.52 -8.24
C LEU A 113 -8.50 -15.60 -7.51
N THR A 114 -9.67 -15.43 -8.11
CA THR A 114 -10.80 -14.75 -7.46
C THR A 114 -11.80 -15.78 -7.00
N THR A 115 -12.11 -15.82 -5.71
CA THR A 115 -13.04 -16.79 -5.15
C THR A 115 -13.75 -16.27 -3.91
N ASP A 116 -14.97 -16.76 -3.70
CA ASP A 116 -15.82 -16.37 -2.59
C ASP A 116 -15.85 -17.45 -1.52
N PHE A 117 -15.85 -17.01 -0.27
CA PHE A 117 -15.90 -17.87 0.91
C PHE A 117 -17.05 -17.47 1.83
N ALA A 118 -17.66 -18.46 2.47
CA ALA A 118 -18.53 -18.26 3.61
C ALA A 118 -17.76 -18.52 4.91
N TYR A 119 -17.93 -17.67 5.90
CA TYR A 119 -17.34 -17.82 7.22
C TYR A 119 -18.39 -18.28 8.24
N GLU A 120 -18.19 -19.44 8.83
CA GLU A 120 -19.07 -20.07 9.80
C GLU A 120 -18.60 -19.92 11.25
N GLY A 121 -17.41 -19.35 11.47
CA GLY A 121 -16.84 -19.13 12.78
C GLY A 121 -17.52 -18.03 13.62
N ALA A 122 -17.16 -17.94 14.88
CA ALA A 122 -17.64 -16.90 15.76
C ALA A 122 -16.94 -15.57 15.50
N GLY A 123 -17.69 -14.46 15.52
CA GLY A 123 -17.14 -13.12 15.35
C GLY A 123 -16.67 -12.81 13.91
N LEU A 124 -15.68 -11.92 13.80
CA LEU A 124 -15.06 -11.55 12.52
C LEU A 124 -13.75 -12.33 12.32
N PRO A 125 -13.45 -12.78 11.10
CA PRO A 125 -12.19 -13.45 10.83
C PRO A 125 -11.01 -12.48 10.98
N ALA A 126 -9.94 -12.92 11.64
CA ALA A 126 -8.78 -12.11 11.99
C ALA A 126 -8.04 -11.52 10.75
N ASN A 127 -8.16 -12.18 9.60
CA ASN A 127 -7.46 -11.78 8.36
C ASN A 127 -8.35 -11.05 7.35
N ALA A 128 -9.60 -10.72 7.72
CA ALA A 128 -10.45 -9.93 6.84
C ALA A 128 -10.00 -8.46 6.81
N ALA A 129 -10.08 -7.86 5.64
CA ALA A 129 -9.89 -6.43 5.52
C ALA A 129 -10.95 -5.69 6.37
N PRO A 130 -10.61 -4.58 7.03
CA PRO A 130 -11.59 -3.79 7.75
C PRO A 130 -12.73 -3.39 6.81
N PRO A 131 -13.98 -3.30 7.32
CA PRO A 131 -15.12 -2.93 6.49
C PRO A 131 -14.87 -1.55 5.86
N GLN A 132 -14.95 -1.50 4.55
CA GLN A 132 -14.81 -0.24 3.84
C GLN A 132 -16.06 0.62 4.09
N LEU A 133 -15.85 1.88 4.45
CA LEU A 133 -16.94 2.83 4.54
C LEU A 133 -17.73 2.89 3.23
N PRO A 134 -19.06 2.81 3.25
CA PRO A 134 -19.88 2.90 2.04
C PRO A 134 -19.57 4.21 1.30
N ARG A 135 -19.67 4.15 -0.01
CA ARG A 135 -19.30 5.29 -0.89
C ARG A 135 -20.00 6.59 -0.50
N TRP A 136 -21.27 6.52 -0.13
CA TRP A 136 -22.03 7.69 0.33
C TRP A 136 -21.46 8.30 1.62
N MET A 137 -20.98 7.47 2.55
CA MET A 137 -20.38 7.95 3.80
C MET A 137 -19.04 8.65 3.54
N ARG A 138 -18.22 8.14 2.63
CA ARG A 138 -16.98 8.81 2.19
C ARG A 138 -17.29 10.16 1.55
N LEU A 139 -18.31 10.20 0.68
CA LEU A 139 -18.77 11.45 0.06
C LEU A 139 -19.35 12.44 1.10
N ALA A 140 -20.09 11.94 2.10
CA ALA A 140 -20.61 12.78 3.19
C ALA A 140 -19.47 13.40 4.02
N VAL A 141 -18.41 12.65 4.33
CA VAL A 141 -17.23 13.18 5.04
C VAL A 141 -16.53 14.25 4.21
N VAL A 142 -16.33 14.04 2.92
CA VAL A 142 -15.73 15.03 2.03
C VAL A 142 -16.61 16.28 1.94
N ALA A 143 -17.92 16.12 1.78
CA ALA A 143 -18.87 17.24 1.74
C ALA A 143 -18.87 18.03 3.05
N ALA A 144 -18.86 17.35 4.19
CA ALA A 144 -18.79 18.01 5.50
C ALA A 144 -17.49 18.81 5.67
N PHE A 145 -16.37 18.29 5.19
CA PHE A 145 -15.08 19.00 5.20
C PHE A 145 -15.11 20.26 4.33
N VAL A 146 -15.65 20.15 3.10
CA VAL A 146 -15.77 21.29 2.17
C VAL A 146 -16.68 22.36 2.74
N LEU A 147 -17.85 21.97 3.29
CA LEU A 147 -18.78 22.91 3.91
C LEU A 147 -18.16 23.58 5.15
N GLY A 148 -17.44 22.84 5.98
CA GLY A 148 -16.72 23.39 7.11
C GLY A 148 -15.66 24.41 6.70
N ALA A 149 -14.87 24.10 5.67
CA ALA A 149 -13.88 25.02 5.11
C ALA A 149 -14.53 26.29 4.54
N GLN A 150 -15.66 26.17 3.81
CA GLN A 150 -16.40 27.31 3.29
C GLN A 150 -16.98 28.19 4.42
N LEU A 151 -17.55 27.56 5.45
CA LEU A 151 -18.09 28.29 6.60
C LEU A 151 -16.98 29.02 7.36
N PHE A 152 -15.85 28.36 7.57
CA PHE A 152 -14.66 28.98 8.17
C PHE A 152 -14.17 30.18 7.36
N PHE A 153 -14.05 30.02 6.06
CA PHE A 153 -13.64 31.11 5.17
C PHE A 153 -14.63 32.29 5.13
N TRP A 154 -15.92 31.97 5.18
CA TRP A 154 -16.97 33.00 5.21
C TRP A 154 -17.00 33.75 6.54
N THR A 155 -16.84 33.09 7.66
CA THR A 155 -16.77 33.72 8.98
C THR A 155 -15.51 34.57 9.15
N THR A 156 -14.35 34.11 8.64
CA THR A 156 -13.12 34.92 8.63
C THR A 156 -13.28 36.16 7.77
N ARG A 157 -13.80 36.02 6.56
CA ARG A 157 -14.08 37.18 5.71
C ARG A 157 -15.08 38.19 6.30
N ARG A 158 -16.08 37.69 7.06
CA ARG A 158 -16.99 38.58 7.81
C ARG A 158 -16.28 39.33 8.91
N ARG A 159 -15.41 38.66 9.65
CA ARG A 159 -14.55 39.29 10.68
C ARG A 159 -13.65 40.35 10.08
N ASP A 160 -12.98 40.05 9.00
CA ASP A 160 -12.07 40.98 8.32
C ASP A 160 -12.84 42.22 7.81
N ARG A 161 -14.08 42.06 7.32
CA ARG A 161 -14.91 43.16 6.94
C ARG A 161 -15.41 43.99 8.13
N ALA A 162 -15.64 43.36 9.28
CA ALA A 162 -16.07 44.03 10.50
C ALA A 162 -14.92 44.83 11.14
N LEU A 163 -13.68 44.38 10.97
CA LEU A 163 -12.47 45.09 11.42
C LEU A 163 -12.15 46.37 10.60
N GLY A 164 -12.96 46.63 9.58
CA GLY A 164 -12.79 47.76 8.68
C GLY A 164 -11.79 47.51 7.56
N ARG A 165 -11.87 48.27 6.50
CA ARG A 165 -10.81 48.28 5.48
C ARG A 165 -9.56 48.84 6.15
N PHE A 166 -8.52 48.02 6.23
CA PHE A 166 -7.20 48.56 6.54
C PHE A 166 -7.01 49.76 5.58
N ALA A 167 -6.76 50.93 6.13
CA ALA A 167 -6.41 52.06 5.29
C ALA A 167 -5.27 51.58 4.37
N PRO A 168 -5.36 51.84 3.05
CA PRO A 168 -4.28 51.46 2.17
C PRO A 168 -3.00 51.97 2.81
N VAL A 169 -2.07 51.06 3.07
CA VAL A 169 -0.77 51.45 3.53
C VAL A 169 -0.24 52.35 2.46
N GLU A 170 -0.30 53.71 2.73
CA GLU A 170 0.39 54.64 1.88
C GLU A 170 1.81 54.05 1.76
N ARG A 171 2.20 53.81 0.53
CA ARG A 171 3.59 53.47 0.24
C ARG A 171 4.42 54.68 0.67
N ARG A 172 4.71 54.75 1.95
CA ARG A 172 5.78 55.61 2.41
C ARG A 172 7.04 55.05 1.76
N THR A 173 7.53 55.72 0.81
CA THR A 173 8.91 55.57 0.37
C THR A 173 9.74 55.70 1.64
N ILE A 174 10.29 54.60 2.10
CA ILE A 174 11.28 54.59 3.18
C ILE A 174 12.51 55.30 2.55
N ASP A 175 12.57 56.61 2.71
CA ASP A 175 13.78 57.31 2.30
C ASP A 175 14.90 57.09 3.33
N GLY A 176 16.14 57.21 2.90
CA GLY A 176 17.29 56.99 3.75
C GLY A 176 17.28 57.84 5.01
N ALA A 177 16.72 59.04 4.94
CA ALA A 177 16.62 59.98 6.05
C ALA A 177 15.71 59.45 7.18
N TRP A 178 14.61 58.80 6.87
CA TRP A 178 13.73 58.16 7.87
C TRP A 178 14.41 56.97 8.57
N LEU A 179 15.22 56.19 7.82
CA LEU A 179 15.99 55.09 8.39
C LEU A 179 17.12 55.59 9.32
N GLU A 180 17.82 56.62 8.91
CA GLU A 180 18.87 57.25 9.74
C GLU A 180 18.31 57.82 11.05
N GLU A 181 17.18 58.53 11.00
CA GLU A 181 16.55 59.11 12.18
C GLU A 181 15.98 58.11 13.15
N ARG A 182 15.39 57.00 12.67
CA ARG A 182 14.65 56.02 13.52
C ARG A 182 15.42 54.78 13.87
N VAL A 183 16.36 54.34 13.08
CA VAL A 183 17.05 53.05 13.27
C VAL A 183 18.49 53.27 13.74
N PHE A 184 19.21 54.28 13.21
CA PHE A 184 20.62 54.47 13.50
C PHE A 184 20.86 55.55 14.56
N SER A 185 19.85 56.31 14.97
CA SER A 185 19.99 57.32 16.03
C SER A 185 19.72 56.77 17.44
N LEU A 186 19.44 55.48 17.60
CA LEU A 186 19.31 54.87 18.91
C LEU A 186 20.69 54.75 19.52
N PRO A 187 20.90 55.25 20.75
CA PRO A 187 22.19 55.11 21.45
C PRO A 187 22.49 53.62 21.67
N PRO A 188 23.73 53.18 21.53
CA PRO A 188 24.11 51.83 21.89
C PRO A 188 23.89 51.66 23.40
N GLU A 189 23.11 50.62 23.78
CA GLU A 189 22.97 50.18 25.17
C GLU A 189 24.29 49.60 25.69
#